data_2897f4695737417fa84afbc57e310697
#
_entry.id   2897f4695737417fa84afbc57e310697
#
_cell.length_a   1.000
_cell.length_b   1.000
_cell.length_c   1.000
_cell.angle_alpha   90.00
_cell.angle_beta   90.00
_cell.angle_gamma   90.00
#
_symmetry.space_group_name_H-M   'P 1'
#
loop_
_entity.id
_entity.type
_entity.pdbx_description
1 polymer ?
#
loop_
_entity_poly.entity_id
_entity_poly.type
_entity_poly.pdbx_seq_one_letter_code
_entity_poly.pdbx_strand_id
1 'polypeptide(L)'
;MSPFSRFAHYFIAVARCGSLRRAAEQLHISASAINRQILQTEEAFGTPLFERLPEGLRMTTAGELLYDNLLRWQKEFRQTRQKFDELQGMKRGSVSVGMVQALAEGGFAAALAEIIASWPWLELDLQVADSHTVSQKVRQADLDVGLILDPQGQAGLSVLAFAELEVGIVMRPDHPLAGAKALSLGELSLERHIVPGAPLIVHERVALLYRHHDFAPENTISCNDIRLIKSLVLRGSGVTLLSLLDVLDEVQRGQLAFVPLRSTLLRPLTLALCTAPSRQLSRPAQMAIQTLSAVIESMATVSPAAR
;
A
#
# COMPACT_ATOMS: atom_id res chain seq x y z
N MET A 1 24.44 -12.75 15.22
CA MET A 1 24.54 -14.17 14.82
C MET A 1 23.15 -14.57 14.32
N SER A 2 23.02 -15.12 13.12
CA SER A 2 21.71 -15.56 12.59
C SER A 2 21.49 -17.03 12.97
N PRO A 3 20.32 -17.41 13.52
CA PRO A 3 19.99 -18.81 13.82
C PRO A 3 19.65 -19.60 12.56
N PHE A 4 19.52 -18.91 11.42
CA PHE A 4 19.18 -19.58 10.15
C PHE A 4 20.41 -20.23 9.54
N SER A 5 20.20 -21.46 9.02
CA SER A 5 21.22 -22.19 8.29
C SER A 5 21.65 -21.45 7.03
N ARG A 6 22.84 -21.73 6.54
CA ARG A 6 23.32 -21.21 5.24
C ARG A 6 22.34 -21.51 4.11
N PHE A 7 21.68 -22.66 4.17
CA PHE A 7 20.65 -23.06 3.23
C PHE A 7 19.54 -22.03 3.12
N ALA A 8 18.97 -21.54 4.24
CA ALA A 8 17.88 -20.57 4.21
C ALA A 8 18.24 -19.30 3.43
N HIS A 9 19.46 -18.77 3.64
CA HIS A 9 19.97 -17.62 2.90
C HIS A 9 20.13 -17.90 1.40
N TYR A 10 20.65 -19.08 1.05
CA TYR A 10 20.85 -19.48 -0.33
C TYR A 10 19.54 -19.71 -1.05
N PHE A 11 18.61 -20.41 -0.40
CA PHE A 11 17.30 -20.68 -0.94
C PHE A 11 16.52 -19.40 -1.24
N ILE A 12 16.46 -18.46 -0.29
CA ILE A 12 15.80 -17.16 -0.48
C ILE A 12 16.44 -16.36 -1.63
N ALA A 13 17.77 -16.33 -1.72
CA ALA A 13 18.45 -15.64 -2.81
C ALA A 13 18.13 -16.26 -4.18
N VAL A 14 18.11 -17.59 -4.29
CA VAL A 14 17.77 -18.29 -5.53
C VAL A 14 16.31 -18.04 -5.90
N ALA A 15 15.39 -18.10 -4.93
CA ALA A 15 13.97 -17.84 -5.15
C ALA A 15 13.73 -16.41 -5.71
N ARG A 16 14.44 -15.41 -5.18
CA ARG A 16 14.36 -14.02 -5.65
C ARG A 16 15.00 -13.80 -7.02
N CYS A 17 16.12 -14.44 -7.28
CA CYS A 17 16.86 -14.26 -8.53
C CYS A 17 16.32 -15.11 -9.69
N GLY A 18 15.61 -16.21 -9.41
CA GLY A 18 15.22 -17.21 -10.40
C GLY A 18 16.41 -17.89 -11.08
N SER A 19 17.62 -17.80 -10.50
CA SER A 19 18.86 -18.29 -11.11
C SER A 19 19.94 -18.54 -10.06
N LEU A 20 20.52 -19.74 -10.08
CA LEU A 20 21.66 -20.10 -9.23
C LEU A 20 22.87 -19.16 -9.46
N ARG A 21 23.13 -18.82 -10.70
CA ARG A 21 24.28 -17.97 -11.06
C ARG A 21 24.11 -16.58 -10.51
N ARG A 22 22.96 -15.94 -10.72
CA ARG A 22 22.69 -14.58 -10.19
C ARG A 22 22.68 -14.55 -8.67
N ALA A 23 22.13 -15.59 -8.02
CA ALA A 23 22.18 -15.71 -6.57
C ALA A 23 23.61 -15.87 -6.04
N ALA A 24 24.44 -16.65 -6.75
CA ALA A 24 25.86 -16.84 -6.42
C ALA A 24 26.67 -15.54 -6.52
N GLU A 25 26.44 -14.77 -7.58
CA GLU A 25 27.03 -13.44 -7.76
C GLU A 25 26.62 -12.48 -6.63
N GLN A 26 25.34 -12.43 -6.28
CA GLN A 26 24.81 -11.59 -5.20
C GLN A 26 25.37 -11.97 -3.82
N LEU A 27 25.57 -13.26 -3.57
CA LEU A 27 26.07 -13.77 -2.28
C LEU A 27 27.58 -13.90 -2.21
N HIS A 28 28.30 -13.62 -3.29
CA HIS A 28 29.76 -13.77 -3.41
C HIS A 28 30.25 -15.17 -3.08
N ILE A 29 29.55 -16.21 -3.57
CA ILE A 29 29.88 -17.63 -3.39
C ILE A 29 29.75 -18.39 -4.71
N SER A 30 30.19 -19.67 -4.74
CA SER A 30 30.05 -20.47 -5.93
C SER A 30 28.60 -21.00 -6.13
N ALA A 31 28.12 -21.02 -7.36
CA ALA A 31 26.83 -21.58 -7.71
C ALA A 31 26.73 -23.08 -7.36
N SER A 32 27.85 -23.82 -7.43
CA SER A 32 27.92 -25.22 -7.02
C SER A 32 27.66 -25.44 -5.52
N ALA A 33 28.14 -24.50 -4.67
CA ALA A 33 27.87 -24.57 -3.24
C ALA A 33 26.38 -24.33 -2.91
N ILE A 34 25.75 -23.37 -3.57
CA ILE A 34 24.29 -23.15 -3.46
C ILE A 34 23.52 -24.37 -3.92
N ASN A 35 23.82 -24.85 -5.13
CA ASN A 35 23.12 -26.00 -5.72
C ASN A 35 23.22 -27.25 -4.83
N ARG A 36 24.40 -27.53 -4.27
CA ARG A 36 24.60 -28.67 -3.36
C ARG A 36 23.70 -28.55 -2.13
N GLN A 37 23.59 -27.37 -1.52
CA GLN A 37 22.76 -27.17 -0.33
C GLN A 37 21.27 -27.33 -0.65
N ILE A 38 20.82 -26.86 -1.82
CA ILE A 38 19.44 -27.03 -2.26
C ILE A 38 19.15 -28.51 -2.47
N LEU A 39 19.96 -29.22 -3.24
CA LEU A 39 19.77 -30.65 -3.51
C LEU A 39 19.75 -31.49 -2.23
N GLN A 40 20.68 -31.26 -1.29
CA GLN A 40 20.69 -31.93 0.02
C GLN A 40 19.39 -31.69 0.81
N THR A 41 18.81 -30.51 0.71
CA THR A 41 17.58 -30.21 1.42
C THR A 41 16.36 -30.78 0.72
N GLU A 42 16.33 -30.80 -0.62
CA GLU A 42 15.30 -31.44 -1.41
C GLU A 42 15.28 -32.97 -1.14
N GLU A 43 16.46 -33.59 -1.04
CA GLU A 43 16.60 -34.98 -0.66
C GLU A 43 16.08 -35.24 0.76
N ALA A 44 16.46 -34.41 1.73
CA ALA A 44 16.01 -34.53 3.11
C ALA A 44 14.48 -34.34 3.28
N PHE A 45 13.85 -33.49 2.46
CA PHE A 45 12.40 -33.25 2.46
C PHE A 45 11.64 -34.23 1.57
N GLY A 46 12.34 -34.99 0.71
CA GLY A 46 11.75 -35.95 -0.24
C GLY A 46 10.93 -35.26 -1.34
N THR A 47 11.12 -33.95 -1.56
CA THR A 47 10.39 -33.21 -2.57
C THR A 47 11.26 -32.12 -3.19
N PRO A 48 11.15 -31.84 -4.51
CA PRO A 48 11.86 -30.75 -5.14
C PRO A 48 11.29 -29.41 -4.69
N LEU A 49 12.16 -28.43 -4.46
CA LEU A 49 11.81 -27.06 -4.09
C LEU A 49 11.85 -26.14 -5.31
N PHE A 50 12.59 -26.52 -6.35
CA PHE A 50 12.66 -25.79 -7.61
C PHE A 50 12.43 -26.70 -8.81
N GLU A 51 11.76 -26.16 -9.81
CA GLU A 51 11.70 -26.70 -11.17
C GLU A 51 12.76 -26.03 -12.03
N ARG A 52 13.46 -26.82 -12.86
CA ARG A 52 14.45 -26.32 -13.83
C ARG A 52 13.76 -26.08 -15.16
N LEU A 53 13.71 -24.81 -15.57
CA LEU A 53 13.15 -24.38 -16.84
C LEU A 53 14.27 -23.84 -17.74
N PRO A 54 14.08 -23.82 -19.07
CA PRO A 54 15.07 -23.24 -19.98
C PRO A 54 15.45 -21.79 -19.65
N GLU A 55 14.50 -21.02 -19.14
CA GLU A 55 14.66 -19.63 -18.71
C GLU A 55 15.21 -19.44 -17.28
N GLY A 56 15.36 -20.51 -16.51
CA GLY A 56 15.89 -20.45 -15.14
C GLY A 56 15.24 -21.41 -14.16
N LEU A 57 15.13 -21.00 -12.90
CA LEU A 57 14.52 -21.75 -11.82
C LEU A 57 13.19 -21.12 -11.40
N ARG A 58 12.18 -21.96 -11.23
CA ARG A 58 10.87 -21.60 -10.66
C ARG A 58 10.64 -22.42 -9.40
N MET A 59 10.09 -21.80 -8.35
CA MET A 59 9.70 -22.55 -7.15
C MET A 59 8.56 -23.53 -7.47
N THR A 60 8.61 -24.69 -6.85
CA THR A 60 7.48 -25.62 -6.75
C THR A 60 6.52 -25.13 -5.66
N THR A 61 5.32 -25.72 -5.54
CA THR A 61 4.41 -25.46 -4.42
C THR A 61 5.09 -25.69 -3.06
N ALA A 62 5.94 -26.72 -2.94
CA ALA A 62 6.73 -26.98 -1.74
C ALA A 62 7.78 -25.87 -1.52
N GLY A 63 8.40 -25.38 -2.60
CA GLY A 63 9.32 -24.25 -2.57
C GLY A 63 8.65 -22.97 -2.12
N GLU A 64 7.47 -22.64 -2.63
CA GLU A 64 6.69 -21.47 -2.22
C GLU A 64 6.31 -21.54 -0.74
N LEU A 65 5.81 -22.69 -0.28
CA LEU A 65 5.49 -22.91 1.13
C LEU A 65 6.72 -22.69 2.03
N LEU A 66 7.87 -23.22 1.64
CA LEU A 66 9.12 -23.05 2.40
C LEU A 66 9.61 -21.61 2.37
N TYR A 67 9.50 -20.92 1.22
CA TYR A 67 9.89 -19.53 1.06
C TYR A 67 9.12 -18.61 2.01
N ASP A 68 7.80 -18.73 2.03
CA ASP A 68 6.93 -17.94 2.89
C ASP A 68 7.23 -18.18 4.38
N ASN A 69 7.45 -19.43 4.76
CA ASN A 69 7.81 -19.77 6.13
C ASN A 69 9.18 -19.22 6.52
N LEU A 70 10.20 -19.32 5.66
CA LEU A 70 11.53 -18.79 5.94
C LEU A 70 11.53 -17.27 6.10
N LEU A 71 10.78 -16.55 5.29
CA LEU A 71 10.63 -15.10 5.43
C LEU A 71 9.95 -14.75 6.76
N ARG A 72 8.87 -15.47 7.11
CA ARG A 72 8.17 -15.29 8.38
C ARG A 72 9.10 -15.53 9.57
N TRP A 73 9.84 -16.65 9.58
CA TRP A 73 10.78 -16.98 10.67
C TRP A 73 11.92 -15.98 10.79
N GLN A 74 12.48 -15.50 9.67
CA GLN A 74 13.48 -14.44 9.70
C GLN A 74 12.97 -13.18 10.39
N LYS A 75 11.71 -12.84 10.13
CA LYS A 75 11.09 -11.69 10.74
C LYS A 75 10.80 -11.89 12.21
N GLU A 76 10.21 -13.01 12.60
CA GLU A 76 9.98 -13.37 14.00
C GLU A 76 11.28 -13.33 14.82
N PHE A 77 12.36 -13.78 14.20
CA PHE A 77 13.68 -13.71 14.84
C PHE A 77 14.18 -12.27 14.99
N ARG A 78 14.01 -11.42 13.97
CA ARG A 78 14.36 -9.99 14.09
C ARG A 78 13.58 -9.33 15.22
N GLN A 79 12.28 -9.61 15.34
CA GLN A 79 11.44 -9.10 16.43
C GLN A 79 11.89 -9.61 17.80
N THR A 80 12.24 -10.88 17.90
CA THR A 80 12.78 -11.45 19.15
C THR A 80 14.07 -10.74 19.55
N ARG A 81 14.96 -10.47 18.58
CA ARG A 81 16.19 -9.72 18.81
C ARG A 81 15.90 -8.29 19.26
N GLN A 82 14.93 -7.61 18.64
CA GLN A 82 14.50 -6.27 19.08
C GLN A 82 14.03 -6.27 20.54
N LYS A 83 13.25 -7.30 20.96
CA LYS A 83 12.84 -7.44 22.36
C LYS A 83 14.03 -7.62 23.30
N PHE A 84 15.07 -8.35 22.90
CA PHE A 84 16.29 -8.45 23.69
C PHE A 84 17.02 -7.12 23.80
N ASP A 85 17.11 -6.36 22.70
CA ASP A 85 17.71 -5.03 22.69
C ASP A 85 16.92 -4.06 23.61
N GLU A 86 15.57 -4.14 23.60
CA GLU A 86 14.69 -3.39 24.53
C GLU A 86 14.92 -3.77 25.99
N LEU A 87 15.05 -5.07 26.30
CA LEU A 87 15.32 -5.55 27.66
C LEU A 87 16.69 -5.09 28.18
N GLN A 88 17.65 -4.85 27.29
CA GLN A 88 18.98 -4.31 27.61
C GLN A 88 18.99 -2.77 27.69
N GLY A 89 17.82 -2.13 27.59
CA GLY A 89 17.71 -0.66 27.62
C GLY A 89 18.20 0.04 26.36
N MET A 90 18.51 -0.70 25.32
CA MET A 90 18.86 -0.13 24.02
C MET A 90 17.60 0.40 23.33
N LYS A 91 17.51 1.72 23.20
CA LYS A 91 16.44 2.42 22.47
C LYS A 91 16.62 2.28 20.96
N ARG A 92 16.67 1.05 20.45
CA ARG A 92 16.73 0.78 19.01
C ARG A 92 15.52 -0.03 18.61
N GLY A 93 14.87 0.35 17.52
CA GLY A 93 13.76 -0.39 16.99
C GLY A 93 13.57 -0.11 15.51
N SER A 94 12.95 -1.02 14.77
CA SER A 94 12.58 -0.80 13.39
C SER A 94 11.07 -0.98 13.21
N VAL A 95 10.49 -0.22 12.31
CA VAL A 95 9.09 -0.34 11.89
C VAL A 95 9.04 -0.27 10.37
N SER A 96 8.38 -1.24 9.77
CA SER A 96 8.10 -1.25 8.33
C SER A 96 6.63 -0.87 8.08
N VAL A 97 6.41 0.20 7.32
CA VAL A 97 5.09 0.73 6.99
C VAL A 97 4.90 0.69 5.48
N GLY A 98 3.84 0.01 5.04
CA GLY A 98 3.39 0.07 3.65
C GLY A 98 2.19 0.98 3.51
N MET A 99 2.11 1.73 2.42
CA MET A 99 0.98 2.60 2.15
C MET A 99 0.67 2.73 0.68
N VAL A 100 -0.56 3.07 0.36
CA VAL A 100 -0.95 3.41 -1.01
C VAL A 100 -0.42 4.79 -1.40
N GLN A 101 -0.24 5.02 -2.70
CA GLN A 101 0.35 6.25 -3.23
C GLN A 101 -0.42 7.53 -2.81
N ALA A 102 -1.74 7.45 -2.66
CA ALA A 102 -2.57 8.56 -2.20
C ALA A 102 -2.18 9.12 -0.81
N LEU A 103 -1.46 8.35 0.00
CA LEU A 103 -1.02 8.71 1.36
C LEU A 103 0.44 9.16 1.42
N ALA A 104 1.16 9.16 0.30
CA ALA A 104 2.59 9.53 0.27
C ALA A 104 2.82 11.04 0.44
N GLU A 105 1.77 11.83 0.46
CA GLU A 105 1.76 13.29 0.64
C GLU A 105 0.83 13.69 1.79
N GLY A 106 0.83 14.97 2.16
CA GLY A 106 -0.13 15.52 3.10
C GLY A 106 0.03 15.06 4.55
N GLY A 107 -1.11 14.85 5.21
CA GLY A 107 -1.17 14.57 6.65
C GLY A 107 -0.40 13.32 7.10
N PHE A 108 -0.35 12.28 6.27
CA PHE A 108 0.42 11.07 6.58
C PHE A 108 1.93 11.28 6.51
N ALA A 109 2.40 12.04 5.52
CA ALA A 109 3.81 12.41 5.43
C ALA A 109 4.22 13.28 6.63
N ALA A 110 3.34 14.21 7.07
CA ALA A 110 3.57 15.02 8.27
C ALA A 110 3.63 14.14 9.54
N ALA A 111 2.71 13.18 9.69
CA ALA A 111 2.72 12.24 10.83
C ALA A 111 3.99 11.37 10.86
N LEU A 112 4.46 10.90 9.71
CA LEU A 112 5.72 10.17 9.62
C LEU A 112 6.92 11.05 9.98
N ALA A 113 6.94 12.32 9.56
CA ALA A 113 7.97 13.27 9.95
C ALA A 113 7.96 13.54 11.47
N GLU A 114 6.79 13.60 12.11
CA GLU A 114 6.66 13.70 13.56
C GLU A 114 7.24 12.46 14.28
N ILE A 115 6.95 11.27 13.78
CA ILE A 115 7.51 10.01 14.28
C ILE A 115 9.04 10.06 14.21
N ILE A 116 9.62 10.46 13.07
CA ILE A 116 11.06 10.56 12.87
C ILE A 116 11.68 11.58 13.84
N ALA A 117 11.06 12.73 14.00
CA ALA A 117 11.55 13.79 14.91
C ALA A 117 11.48 13.36 16.39
N SER A 118 10.39 12.68 16.78
CA SER A 118 10.17 12.24 18.16
C SER A 118 11.05 11.04 18.55
N TRP A 119 11.46 10.24 17.56
CA TRP A 119 12.18 8.98 17.78
C TRP A 119 13.40 8.85 16.85
N PRO A 120 14.47 9.67 17.04
CA PRO A 120 15.64 9.70 16.15
C PRO A 120 16.42 8.38 16.06
N TRP A 121 16.17 7.46 16.99
CA TRP A 121 16.78 6.12 17.05
C TRP A 121 15.94 5.04 16.31
N LEU A 122 14.74 5.41 15.81
CA LEU A 122 13.85 4.52 15.11
C LEU A 122 14.27 4.38 13.65
N GLU A 123 14.47 3.15 13.21
CA GLU A 123 14.66 2.80 11.80
C GLU A 123 13.30 2.59 11.15
N LEU A 124 12.94 3.46 10.19
CA LEU A 124 11.70 3.37 9.43
C LEU A 124 11.99 2.83 8.03
N ASP A 125 11.30 1.74 7.66
CA ASP A 125 11.21 1.24 6.29
C ASP A 125 9.83 1.61 5.72
N LEU A 126 9.81 2.54 4.76
CA LEU A 126 8.58 3.05 4.16
C LEU A 126 8.45 2.53 2.73
N GLN A 127 7.34 1.86 2.43
CA GLN A 127 7.08 1.29 1.12
C GLN A 127 5.75 1.81 0.56
N VAL A 128 5.79 2.31 -0.68
CA VAL A 128 4.59 2.75 -1.41
C VAL A 128 4.28 1.73 -2.49
N ALA A 129 3.05 1.19 -2.47
CA ALA A 129 2.57 0.21 -3.44
C ALA A 129 1.03 0.26 -3.53
N ASP A 130 0.43 -0.57 -4.36
CA ASP A 130 -1.03 -0.76 -4.40
C ASP A 130 -1.55 -1.50 -3.15
N SER A 131 -2.88 -1.38 -2.88
CA SER A 131 -3.51 -1.99 -1.70
C SER A 131 -3.32 -3.51 -1.64
N HIS A 132 -3.32 -4.22 -2.78
CA HIS A 132 -3.15 -5.67 -2.82
C HIS A 132 -1.73 -6.06 -2.38
N THR A 133 -0.72 -5.40 -2.95
CA THR A 133 0.70 -5.62 -2.63
C THR A 133 0.99 -5.31 -1.17
N VAL A 134 0.50 -4.17 -0.65
CA VAL A 134 0.65 -3.81 0.78
C VAL A 134 0.00 -4.85 1.67
N SER A 135 -1.25 -5.25 1.37
CA SER A 135 -1.98 -6.27 2.13
C SER A 135 -1.28 -7.61 2.17
N GLN A 136 -0.74 -8.04 1.03
CA GLN A 136 0.01 -9.28 0.93
C GLN A 136 1.27 -9.23 1.80
N LYS A 137 2.03 -8.14 1.73
CA LYS A 137 3.24 -7.96 2.55
C LYS A 137 2.93 -7.88 4.04
N VAL A 138 1.80 -7.28 4.45
CA VAL A 138 1.36 -7.29 5.85
C VAL A 138 1.03 -8.71 6.31
N ARG A 139 0.28 -9.48 5.51
CA ARG A 139 -0.02 -10.91 5.82
C ARG A 139 1.23 -11.76 5.94
N GLN A 140 2.18 -11.59 5.03
CA GLN A 140 3.47 -12.30 5.03
C GLN A 140 4.43 -11.78 6.12
N ALA A 141 3.96 -10.79 6.88
CA ALA A 141 4.73 -10.13 7.91
C ALA A 141 6.01 -9.42 7.38
N ASP A 142 6.08 -9.08 6.10
CA ASP A 142 7.14 -8.24 5.52
C ASP A 142 6.97 -6.76 5.90
N LEU A 143 5.73 -6.34 6.15
CA LEU A 143 5.39 -5.04 6.72
C LEU A 143 4.78 -5.21 8.11
N ASP A 144 5.08 -4.30 9.02
CA ASP A 144 4.48 -4.25 10.34
C ASP A 144 3.08 -3.67 10.30
N VAL A 145 2.91 -2.64 9.47
CA VAL A 145 1.71 -1.84 9.35
C VAL A 145 1.41 -1.61 7.87
N GLY A 146 0.15 -1.67 7.50
CA GLY A 146 -0.34 -1.35 6.15
C GLY A 146 -1.43 -0.30 6.20
N LEU A 147 -1.30 0.73 5.38
CA LEU A 147 -2.33 1.73 5.09
C LEU A 147 -2.87 1.46 3.68
N ILE A 148 -4.08 0.94 3.60
CA ILE A 148 -4.68 0.45 2.36
C ILE A 148 -6.08 1.03 2.14
N LEU A 149 -6.48 1.07 0.89
CA LEU A 149 -7.85 1.40 0.51
C LEU A 149 -8.66 0.13 0.24
N ASP A 150 -9.93 0.15 0.65
CA ASP A 150 -10.91 -0.93 0.48
C ASP A 150 -10.41 -2.31 0.95
N PRO A 151 -10.23 -2.50 2.24
CA PRO A 151 -9.78 -3.77 2.81
C PRO A 151 -10.78 -4.92 2.65
N GLN A 152 -12.00 -4.64 2.16
CA GLN A 152 -13.05 -5.64 1.99
C GLN A 152 -12.63 -6.73 1.02
N GLY A 153 -12.81 -7.99 1.43
CA GLY A 153 -12.35 -9.15 0.65
C GLY A 153 -10.88 -9.55 0.89
N GLN A 154 -10.14 -8.81 1.70
CA GLN A 154 -8.77 -9.14 2.06
C GLN A 154 -8.71 -9.91 3.39
N ALA A 155 -9.06 -11.20 3.36
CA ALA A 155 -8.97 -12.07 4.52
C ALA A 155 -7.55 -12.08 5.12
N GLY A 156 -7.45 -12.23 6.44
CA GLY A 156 -6.15 -12.35 7.13
C GLY A 156 -5.47 -11.02 7.45
N LEU A 157 -6.23 -9.93 7.59
CA LEU A 157 -5.79 -8.66 8.15
C LEU A 157 -6.62 -8.28 9.37
N SER A 158 -5.98 -7.67 10.37
CA SER A 158 -6.64 -6.98 11.48
C SER A 158 -6.70 -5.50 11.18
N VAL A 159 -7.89 -4.94 11.03
CA VAL A 159 -8.11 -3.49 10.89
C VAL A 159 -8.10 -2.86 12.26
N LEU A 160 -7.22 -1.87 12.47
CA LEU A 160 -7.04 -1.16 13.75
C LEU A 160 -7.74 0.19 13.77
N ALA A 161 -7.76 0.88 12.65
CA ALA A 161 -8.48 2.13 12.44
C ALA A 161 -8.95 2.22 10.99
N PHE A 162 -10.05 2.94 10.74
CA PHE A 162 -10.54 3.19 9.39
C PHE A 162 -11.26 4.53 9.30
N ALA A 163 -11.32 5.07 8.08
CA ALA A 163 -12.15 6.22 7.72
C ALA A 163 -12.82 5.98 6.37
N GLU A 164 -14.06 6.44 6.25
CA GLU A 164 -14.77 6.47 4.97
C GLU A 164 -14.51 7.80 4.28
N LEU A 165 -14.09 7.74 3.02
CA LEU A 165 -13.66 8.87 2.22
C LEU A 165 -14.61 9.04 1.04
N GLU A 166 -15.25 10.17 0.95
CA GLU A 166 -16.13 10.47 -0.17
C GLU A 166 -15.37 10.54 -1.49
N VAL A 167 -16.02 10.10 -2.55
CA VAL A 167 -15.59 10.33 -3.94
C VAL A 167 -16.49 11.41 -4.52
N GLY A 168 -15.88 12.42 -5.11
CA GLY A 168 -16.58 13.56 -5.65
C GLY A 168 -15.91 14.15 -6.88
N ILE A 169 -16.48 15.22 -7.35
CA ILE A 169 -16.01 15.94 -8.52
C ILE A 169 -14.94 16.93 -8.07
N VAL A 170 -13.80 16.90 -8.74
CA VAL A 170 -12.66 17.79 -8.50
C VAL A 170 -12.48 18.71 -9.70
N MET A 171 -12.40 19.99 -9.41
CA MET A 171 -12.28 21.07 -10.41
C MET A 171 -11.50 22.26 -9.84
N ARG A 172 -11.22 23.25 -10.67
CA ARG A 172 -10.65 24.51 -10.19
C ARG A 172 -11.64 25.29 -9.34
N PRO A 173 -11.18 26.12 -8.39
CA PRO A 173 -12.06 26.92 -7.52
C PRO A 173 -12.86 27.99 -8.29
N ASP A 174 -12.34 28.46 -9.42
CA ASP A 174 -12.98 29.44 -10.31
C ASP A 174 -13.98 28.82 -11.31
N HIS A 175 -14.17 27.49 -11.27
CA HIS A 175 -15.14 26.83 -12.12
C HIS A 175 -16.57 27.22 -11.75
N PRO A 176 -17.48 27.46 -12.72
CA PRO A 176 -18.86 27.86 -12.44
C PRO A 176 -19.62 26.94 -11.49
N LEU A 177 -19.30 25.66 -11.48
CA LEU A 177 -19.94 24.63 -10.66
C LEU A 177 -19.23 24.41 -9.29
N ALA A 178 -18.11 25.07 -9.02
CA ALA A 178 -17.32 24.83 -7.80
C ALA A 178 -18.04 25.18 -6.50
N GLY A 179 -19.01 26.10 -6.56
CA GLY A 179 -19.84 26.51 -5.41
C GLY A 179 -21.10 25.68 -5.18
N ALA A 180 -21.33 24.64 -5.97
CA ALA A 180 -22.50 23.77 -5.83
C ALA A 180 -22.39 22.90 -4.57
N LYS A 181 -23.52 22.67 -3.87
CA LYS A 181 -23.56 21.76 -2.71
C LYS A 181 -23.35 20.30 -3.10
N ALA A 182 -23.85 19.91 -4.26
CA ALA A 182 -23.67 18.60 -4.88
C ALA A 182 -24.05 18.70 -6.36
N LEU A 183 -23.44 17.86 -7.20
CA LEU A 183 -23.68 17.82 -8.66
C LEU A 183 -24.13 16.43 -9.09
N SER A 184 -24.84 16.36 -10.21
CA SER A 184 -25.11 15.13 -10.95
C SER A 184 -24.14 15.00 -12.11
N LEU A 185 -23.99 13.78 -12.68
CA LEU A 185 -23.15 13.60 -13.87
C LEU A 185 -23.68 14.40 -15.07
N GLY A 186 -24.98 14.54 -15.22
CA GLY A 186 -25.57 15.30 -16.33
C GLY A 186 -25.17 16.77 -16.37
N GLU A 187 -24.91 17.38 -15.22
CA GLU A 187 -24.44 18.77 -15.13
C GLU A 187 -22.99 18.94 -15.61
N LEU A 188 -22.26 17.82 -15.80
CA LEU A 188 -20.87 17.78 -16.26
C LEU A 188 -20.75 17.33 -17.73
N SER A 189 -21.85 17.11 -18.43
CA SER A 189 -21.87 16.52 -19.77
C SER A 189 -21.06 17.30 -20.81
N LEU A 190 -20.96 18.61 -20.64
CA LEU A 190 -20.20 19.50 -21.53
C LEU A 190 -18.74 19.67 -21.12
N GLU A 191 -18.37 19.18 -19.96
CA GLU A 191 -17.01 19.31 -19.45
C GLU A 191 -16.09 18.24 -20.04
N ARG A 192 -14.80 18.57 -20.13
CA ARG A 192 -13.79 17.54 -20.42
C ARG A 192 -13.53 16.75 -19.16
N HIS A 193 -13.65 15.42 -19.25
CA HIS A 193 -13.39 14.52 -18.15
C HIS A 193 -11.98 13.96 -18.18
N ILE A 194 -11.22 14.15 -17.10
CA ILE A 194 -9.96 13.45 -16.87
C ILE A 194 -10.32 12.20 -16.05
N VAL A 195 -10.37 11.05 -16.73
CA VAL A 195 -10.87 9.79 -16.18
C VAL A 195 -9.73 9.01 -15.55
N PRO A 196 -9.82 8.68 -14.24
CA PRO A 196 -8.84 7.82 -13.60
C PRO A 196 -8.79 6.44 -14.29
N GLY A 197 -7.60 5.99 -14.67
CA GLY A 197 -7.35 4.69 -15.29
C GLY A 197 -6.82 3.66 -14.31
N ALA A 198 -6.83 2.36 -14.69
CA ALA A 198 -6.20 1.30 -13.92
C ALA A 198 -4.68 1.54 -13.78
N PRO A 199 -4.06 1.23 -12.61
CA PRO A 199 -4.59 0.46 -11.48
C PRO A 199 -5.18 1.31 -10.34
N LEU A 200 -5.58 2.57 -10.59
CA LEU A 200 -6.15 3.42 -9.53
C LEU A 200 -7.45 2.81 -9.00
N ILE A 201 -7.59 2.73 -7.68
CA ILE A 201 -8.75 2.09 -7.03
C ILE A 201 -10.06 2.81 -7.35
N VAL A 202 -10.02 4.12 -7.55
CA VAL A 202 -11.18 4.94 -7.94
C VAL A 202 -11.67 4.63 -9.36
N HIS A 203 -10.81 4.06 -10.21
CA HIS A 203 -11.14 3.73 -11.61
C HIS A 203 -12.38 2.87 -11.75
N GLU A 204 -12.45 1.76 -11.01
CA GLU A 204 -13.60 0.83 -11.10
C GLU A 204 -14.90 1.51 -10.67
N ARG A 205 -14.85 2.35 -9.63
CA ARG A 205 -16.03 3.10 -9.16
C ARG A 205 -16.52 4.11 -10.20
N VAL A 206 -15.61 4.86 -10.79
CA VAL A 206 -15.93 5.84 -11.85
C VAL A 206 -16.47 5.13 -13.10
N ALA A 207 -15.83 4.03 -13.51
CA ALA A 207 -16.29 3.25 -14.65
C ALA A 207 -17.67 2.62 -14.43
N LEU A 208 -17.96 2.14 -13.21
CA LEU A 208 -19.28 1.61 -12.84
C LEU A 208 -20.33 2.73 -12.84
N LEU A 209 -20.01 3.87 -12.26
CA LEU A 209 -20.88 5.04 -12.20
C LEU A 209 -21.27 5.52 -13.61
N TYR A 210 -20.29 5.67 -14.52
CA TYR A 210 -20.53 6.10 -15.89
C TYR A 210 -21.41 5.11 -16.65
N ARG A 211 -21.13 3.82 -16.53
CA ARG A 211 -21.95 2.77 -17.18
C ARG A 211 -23.40 2.74 -16.67
N HIS A 212 -23.58 2.89 -15.35
CA HIS A 212 -24.92 2.82 -14.78
C HIS A 212 -25.80 4.01 -15.19
N HIS A 213 -25.20 5.18 -15.36
CA HIS A 213 -25.92 6.38 -15.79
C HIS A 213 -25.93 6.58 -17.32
N ASP A 214 -25.45 5.59 -18.08
CA ASP A 214 -25.26 5.70 -19.53
C ASP A 214 -24.54 7.01 -19.92
N PHE A 215 -23.56 7.39 -19.09
CA PHE A 215 -22.84 8.65 -19.22
C PHE A 215 -21.55 8.45 -20.01
N ALA A 216 -21.49 9.04 -21.19
CA ALA A 216 -20.33 9.03 -22.06
C ALA A 216 -19.89 10.47 -22.34
N PRO A 217 -18.91 11.02 -21.62
CA PRO A 217 -18.41 12.37 -21.87
C PRO A 217 -17.82 12.46 -23.29
N GLU A 218 -18.14 13.51 -24.02
CA GLU A 218 -17.67 13.72 -25.40
C GLU A 218 -16.14 13.86 -25.49
N ASN A 219 -15.54 14.48 -24.45
CA ASN A 219 -14.11 14.74 -24.38
C ASN A 219 -13.50 14.07 -23.14
N THR A 220 -12.65 13.06 -23.35
CA THR A 220 -12.02 12.33 -22.26
C THR A 220 -10.49 12.31 -22.37
N ILE A 221 -9.82 12.37 -21.22
CA ILE A 221 -8.42 12.08 -21.05
C ILE A 221 -8.32 10.94 -20.04
N SER A 222 -7.75 9.79 -20.41
CA SER A 222 -7.49 8.71 -19.44
C SER A 222 -6.10 8.85 -18.85
N CYS A 223 -6.00 8.78 -17.52
CA CYS A 223 -4.71 8.87 -16.83
C CYS A 223 -4.71 7.99 -15.57
N ASN A 224 -3.60 7.29 -15.32
CA ASN A 224 -3.43 6.39 -14.20
C ASN A 224 -2.46 6.89 -13.11
N ASP A 225 -2.12 8.16 -13.14
CA ASP A 225 -1.31 8.81 -12.09
C ASP A 225 -2.08 10.00 -11.50
N ILE A 226 -2.39 9.94 -10.20
CA ILE A 226 -3.19 10.94 -9.49
C ILE A 226 -2.52 12.32 -9.52
N ARG A 227 -1.19 12.40 -9.44
CA ARG A 227 -0.45 13.66 -9.46
C ARG A 227 -0.58 14.36 -10.80
N LEU A 228 -0.53 13.58 -11.90
CA LEU A 228 -0.76 14.12 -13.23
C LEU A 228 -2.20 14.58 -13.41
N ILE A 229 -3.18 13.78 -12.93
CA ILE A 229 -4.61 14.16 -12.94
C ILE A 229 -4.79 15.50 -12.21
N LYS A 230 -4.31 15.62 -10.96
CA LYS A 230 -4.38 16.88 -10.18
C LYS A 230 -3.75 18.05 -10.94
N SER A 231 -2.56 17.84 -11.50
CA SER A 231 -1.85 18.86 -12.28
C SER A 231 -2.63 19.33 -13.49
N LEU A 232 -3.33 18.45 -14.21
CA LEU A 232 -4.17 18.80 -15.35
C LEU A 232 -5.40 19.59 -14.91
N VAL A 233 -6.06 19.20 -13.82
CA VAL A 233 -7.20 19.94 -13.25
C VAL A 233 -6.77 21.33 -12.81
N LEU A 234 -5.67 21.48 -12.09
CA LEU A 234 -5.10 22.76 -11.68
C LEU A 234 -4.83 23.72 -12.87
N ARG A 235 -4.49 23.17 -14.04
CA ARG A 235 -4.28 23.93 -15.27
C ARG A 235 -5.56 24.19 -16.06
N GLY A 236 -6.72 23.78 -15.54
CA GLY A 236 -8.01 23.98 -16.23
C GLY A 236 -8.21 23.06 -17.45
N SER A 237 -7.54 21.90 -17.50
CA SER A 237 -7.69 20.96 -18.62
C SER A 237 -8.98 20.14 -18.55
N GLY A 238 -9.77 20.25 -17.49
CA GLY A 238 -11.04 19.56 -17.32
C GLY A 238 -11.34 19.27 -15.84
N VAL A 239 -12.36 18.44 -15.61
CA VAL A 239 -12.80 17.98 -14.30
C VAL A 239 -12.49 16.50 -14.12
N THR A 240 -12.46 16.01 -12.89
CA THR A 240 -12.23 14.59 -12.60
C THR A 240 -13.08 14.13 -11.42
N LEU A 241 -13.18 12.82 -11.24
CA LEU A 241 -13.72 12.19 -10.04
C LEU A 241 -12.56 11.54 -9.26
N LEU A 242 -12.33 12.02 -8.04
CA LEU A 242 -11.32 11.49 -7.13
C LEU A 242 -11.90 11.35 -5.72
N SER A 243 -11.20 10.65 -4.86
CA SER A 243 -11.49 10.66 -3.44
C SER A 243 -11.05 11.98 -2.81
N LEU A 244 -11.75 12.43 -1.77
CA LEU A 244 -11.34 13.60 -1.01
C LEU A 244 -9.90 13.47 -0.47
N LEU A 245 -9.46 12.24 -0.16
CA LEU A 245 -8.09 11.96 0.26
C LEU A 245 -7.05 12.42 -0.76
N ASP A 246 -7.34 12.18 -2.05
CA ASP A 246 -6.38 12.47 -3.13
C ASP A 246 -6.12 13.96 -3.31
N VAL A 247 -7.04 14.81 -2.84
CA VAL A 247 -7.06 16.26 -3.08
C VAL A 247 -7.20 17.11 -1.81
N LEU A 248 -7.14 16.47 -0.64
CA LEU A 248 -7.42 17.16 0.64
C LEU A 248 -6.53 18.38 0.85
N ASP A 249 -5.26 18.27 0.59
CA ASP A 249 -4.29 19.35 0.74
C ASP A 249 -4.56 20.53 -0.20
N GLU A 250 -4.86 20.24 -1.48
CA GLU A 250 -5.17 21.26 -2.47
C GLU A 250 -6.50 21.96 -2.17
N VAL A 251 -7.47 21.20 -1.65
CA VAL A 251 -8.77 21.76 -1.23
C VAL A 251 -8.58 22.67 -0.01
N GLN A 252 -7.81 22.24 0.99
CA GLN A 252 -7.52 23.08 2.17
C GLN A 252 -6.75 24.37 1.82
N ARG A 253 -5.88 24.29 0.81
CA ARG A 253 -5.14 25.47 0.30
C ARG A 253 -5.96 26.32 -0.68
N GLY A 254 -7.21 25.93 -0.97
CA GLY A 254 -8.06 26.65 -1.93
C GLY A 254 -7.57 26.56 -3.39
N GLN A 255 -6.74 25.58 -3.72
CA GLN A 255 -6.21 25.39 -5.07
C GLN A 255 -7.14 24.54 -5.94
N LEU A 256 -7.89 23.63 -5.33
CA LEU A 256 -8.92 22.82 -5.96
C LEU A 256 -10.24 22.94 -5.19
N ALA A 257 -11.35 22.72 -5.86
CA ALA A 257 -12.67 22.53 -5.29
C ALA A 257 -13.07 21.06 -5.39
N PHE A 258 -13.63 20.56 -4.30
CA PHE A 258 -14.23 19.23 -4.22
C PHE A 258 -15.73 19.38 -4.03
N VAL A 259 -16.52 18.82 -4.95
CA VAL A 259 -17.98 18.89 -4.91
C VAL A 259 -18.54 17.47 -4.84
N PRO A 260 -19.34 17.12 -3.82
CA PRO A 260 -19.98 15.82 -3.71
C PRO A 260 -20.83 15.50 -4.94
N LEU A 261 -20.84 14.23 -5.35
CA LEU A 261 -21.70 13.76 -6.42
C LEU A 261 -23.04 13.27 -5.84
N ARG A 262 -24.15 13.71 -6.43
CA ARG A 262 -25.50 13.19 -6.13
C ARG A 262 -25.66 11.80 -6.74
N SER A 263 -25.17 10.77 -6.05
CA SER A 263 -25.33 9.37 -6.47
C SER A 263 -25.30 8.44 -5.27
N THR A 264 -26.31 7.57 -5.15
CA THR A 264 -26.35 6.50 -4.15
C THR A 264 -25.49 5.30 -4.51
N LEU A 265 -24.95 5.27 -5.73
CA LEU A 265 -24.13 4.18 -6.25
C LEU A 265 -22.64 4.36 -5.92
N LEU A 266 -22.24 5.60 -5.69
CA LEU A 266 -20.84 5.91 -5.41
C LEU A 266 -20.58 5.68 -3.93
N ARG A 267 -20.14 4.46 -3.60
CA ARG A 267 -19.75 4.13 -2.23
C ARG A 267 -18.45 4.85 -1.87
N PRO A 268 -18.33 5.35 -0.65
CA PRO A 268 -17.06 5.88 -0.15
C PRO A 268 -15.92 4.87 -0.30
N LEU A 269 -14.69 5.36 -0.40
CA LEU A 269 -13.50 4.55 -0.25
C LEU A 269 -13.23 4.35 1.24
N THR A 270 -12.94 3.14 1.66
CA THR A 270 -12.53 2.87 3.05
C THR A 270 -11.01 2.89 3.14
N LEU A 271 -10.44 3.89 3.79
CA LEU A 271 -9.04 3.87 4.21
C LEU A 271 -8.93 3.06 5.49
N ALA A 272 -8.00 2.11 5.54
CA ALA A 272 -7.78 1.28 6.72
C ALA A 272 -6.31 1.16 7.09
N LEU A 273 -6.04 1.22 8.39
CA LEU A 273 -4.77 0.88 9.02
C LEU A 273 -4.85 -0.59 9.45
N CYS A 274 -3.98 -1.42 8.92
CA CYS A 274 -4.03 -2.87 9.10
C CYS A 274 -2.73 -3.44 9.61
N THR A 275 -2.83 -4.57 10.32
CA THR A 275 -1.71 -5.44 10.72
C THR A 275 -2.05 -6.90 10.44
N ALA A 276 -1.05 -7.79 10.55
CA ALA A 276 -1.32 -9.23 10.56
C ALA A 276 -2.06 -9.64 11.84
N PRO A 277 -3.04 -10.55 11.76
CA PRO A 277 -3.76 -11.05 12.94
C PRO A 277 -2.80 -11.72 13.94
N SER A 278 -3.15 -11.65 15.23
CA SER A 278 -2.44 -12.33 16.34
C SER A 278 -0.95 -11.99 16.45
N ARG A 279 -0.51 -10.88 15.84
CA ARG A 279 0.87 -10.46 15.88
C ARG A 279 1.17 -9.65 17.14
N GLN A 280 2.21 -10.04 17.88
CA GLN A 280 2.79 -9.18 18.90
C GLN A 280 3.62 -8.09 18.21
N LEU A 281 3.09 -6.87 18.22
CA LEU A 281 3.77 -5.71 17.69
C LEU A 281 4.86 -5.23 18.64
N SER A 282 6.01 -4.80 18.08
CA SER A 282 7.04 -4.12 18.84
C SER A 282 6.53 -2.79 19.38
N ARG A 283 7.13 -2.28 20.47
CA ARG A 283 6.77 -0.97 21.02
C ARG A 283 6.86 0.16 19.98
N PRO A 284 7.89 0.25 19.14
CA PRO A 284 7.93 1.22 18.05
C PRO A 284 6.76 1.10 17.05
N ALA A 285 6.37 -0.14 16.70
CA ALA A 285 5.23 -0.35 15.81
C ALA A 285 3.91 0.11 16.44
N GLN A 286 3.71 -0.13 17.75
CA GLN A 286 2.54 0.35 18.46
C GLN A 286 2.45 1.88 18.49
N MET A 287 3.59 2.57 18.66
CA MET A 287 3.66 4.02 18.64
C MET A 287 3.35 4.58 17.23
N ALA A 288 3.93 3.99 16.19
CA ALA A 288 3.61 4.37 14.81
C ALA A 288 2.11 4.19 14.52
N ILE A 289 1.51 3.10 14.98
CA ILE A 289 0.07 2.83 14.87
C ILE A 289 -0.74 3.94 15.55
N GLN A 290 -0.39 4.33 16.79
CA GLN A 290 -1.12 5.37 17.50
C GLN A 290 -1.11 6.69 16.74
N THR A 291 0.06 7.13 16.26
CA THR A 291 0.19 8.38 15.49
C THR A 291 -0.59 8.31 14.18
N LEU A 292 -0.47 7.21 13.43
CA LEU A 292 -1.16 7.03 12.16
C LEU A 292 -2.69 6.87 12.33
N SER A 293 -3.14 6.23 13.42
CA SER A 293 -4.57 6.12 13.76
C SER A 293 -5.19 7.48 14.03
N ALA A 294 -4.49 8.37 14.75
CA ALA A 294 -4.97 9.72 15.02
C ALA A 294 -5.18 10.52 13.73
N VAL A 295 -4.33 10.33 12.71
CA VAL A 295 -4.53 10.96 11.39
C VAL A 295 -5.80 10.43 10.72
N ILE A 296 -6.02 9.12 10.74
CA ILE A 296 -7.24 8.51 10.16
C ILE A 296 -8.50 9.01 10.87
N GLU A 297 -8.49 9.07 12.20
CA GLU A 297 -9.61 9.57 13.00
C GLU A 297 -9.91 11.05 12.69
N SER A 298 -8.87 11.86 12.50
CA SER A 298 -9.06 13.26 12.08
C SER A 298 -9.72 13.40 10.71
N MET A 299 -9.43 12.48 9.79
CA MET A 299 -10.04 12.47 8.46
C MET A 299 -11.53 12.08 8.50
N ALA A 300 -11.92 11.17 9.39
CA ALA A 300 -13.32 10.78 9.58
C ALA A 300 -14.20 11.96 9.99
N THR A 301 -13.65 12.97 10.68
CA THR A 301 -14.37 14.18 11.10
C THR A 301 -14.48 15.24 10.00
N VAL A 302 -13.66 15.17 8.96
CA VAL A 302 -13.65 16.15 7.84
C VAL A 302 -14.65 15.74 6.74
N SER A 303 -15.07 14.47 6.69
CA SER A 303 -16.05 14.02 5.70
C SER A 303 -17.43 14.65 5.93
N PRO A 304 -18.03 15.33 4.94
CA PRO A 304 -19.34 15.99 5.08
C PRO A 304 -20.50 15.03 5.37
N ALA A 305 -20.33 13.72 5.20
CA ALA A 305 -21.34 12.70 5.51
C ALA A 305 -21.61 12.54 7.03
N ALA A 306 -20.81 13.17 7.89
CA ALA A 306 -20.97 13.13 9.36
C ALA A 306 -21.81 14.29 9.91
N ARG A 307 -22.49 15.08 9.06
CA ARG A 307 -23.40 16.17 9.48
C ARG A 307 -24.82 15.99 8.96
#